data_12cea346811e574790bfbf12010f3248
#
_entry.id   12cea346811e574790bfbf12010f3248
#
_cell.length_a   1.000
_cell.length_b   1.000
_cell.length_c   1.000
_cell.angle_alpha   90.00
_cell.angle_beta   90.00
_cell.angle_gamma   90.00
#
_symmetry.space_group_name_H-M   'P 1'
#
loop_
_entity.id
_entity.type
_entity.pdbx_description
1 polymer ?
#
loop_
_entity_poly.entity_id
_entity_poly.type
_entity_poly.pdbx_seq_one_letter_code
_entity_poly.pdbx_strand_id
1 'polypeptide(L)'
;MTMGVRAACFDTRGYVFLVRHTYVPGWHMPGGGLERGETGSQALHKEIREEGNLFATSTPQLIHVYFNNRTSDRDHVMFYRLEVTQTEAKVPDREISESGFXPLDALPDGTTPATCRRLAELAGKVPPDDYW
;
A
#
# COMPACT_ATOMS: atom_id res chain seq x y z
N MET A 1 -8.03 -18.64 7.15
CA MET A 1 -6.84 -17.85 6.82
C MET A 1 -7.20 -16.73 5.88
N THR A 2 -6.66 -15.55 6.12
CA THR A 2 -6.93 -14.42 5.26
C THR A 2 -5.61 -13.88 4.69
N MET A 3 -5.74 -13.20 3.56
CA MET A 3 -4.61 -12.57 2.88
C MET A 3 -5.02 -11.20 2.39
N GLY A 4 -4.09 -10.28 2.49
CA GLY A 4 -4.28 -8.96 1.90
C GLY A 4 -3.08 -8.57 1.09
N VAL A 5 -3.23 -7.49 0.32
CA VAL A 5 -2.13 -6.90 -0.43
C VAL A 5 -1.97 -5.45 0.00
N ARG A 6 -0.72 -4.99 0.02
CA ARG A 6 -0.38 -3.58 0.18
C ARG A 6 0.73 -3.27 -0.79
N ALA A 7 0.78 -2.02 -1.25
CA ALA A 7 1.74 -1.68 -2.28
C ALA A 7 2.40 -0.34 -2.02
N ALA A 8 3.73 -0.32 -2.18
CA ALA A 8 4.47 0.92 -2.28
C ALA A 8 4.52 1.28 -3.77
N CYS A 9 3.73 2.28 -4.14
CA CYS A 9 3.55 2.70 -5.52
C CYS A 9 4.29 4.02 -5.71
N PHE A 10 5.29 4.01 -6.59
CA PHE A 10 6.16 5.17 -6.78
C PHE A 10 5.89 5.83 -8.13
N ASP A 11 5.85 7.17 -8.13
CA ASP A 11 5.79 7.92 -9.38
C ASP A 11 7.20 8.17 -9.92
N THR A 12 7.30 8.95 -11.00
CA THR A 12 8.60 9.18 -11.64
C THR A 12 9.54 10.01 -10.77
N ARG A 13 9.02 10.71 -9.77
CA ARG A 13 9.88 11.45 -8.83
C ARG A 13 10.38 10.58 -7.70
N GLY A 14 9.89 9.35 -7.58
CA GLY A 14 10.19 8.50 -6.44
C GLY A 14 9.32 8.79 -5.23
N TYR A 15 8.23 9.50 -5.40
CA TYR A 15 7.27 9.76 -4.33
C TYR A 15 6.34 8.56 -4.20
N VAL A 16 5.92 8.27 -2.97
CA VAL A 16 5.08 7.11 -2.69
C VAL A 16 3.63 7.54 -2.50
N PHE A 17 2.71 6.77 -3.06
CA PHE A 17 1.28 7.06 -2.97
C PHE A 17 0.71 6.58 -1.65
N LEU A 18 0.01 7.46 -0.93
CA LEU A 18 -0.61 7.13 0.34
C LEU A 18 -2.06 7.58 0.33
N VAL A 19 -2.88 6.89 1.14
CA VAL A 19 -4.30 7.18 1.23
C VAL A 19 -4.71 7.33 2.69
N ARG A 20 -5.74 8.14 2.93
CA ARG A 20 -6.45 8.19 4.21
C ARG A 20 -7.84 7.64 4.00
N HIS A 21 -8.21 6.66 4.81
CA HIS A 21 -9.55 6.09 4.78
C HIS A 21 -10.49 6.93 5.63
N THR A 22 -11.76 6.89 5.30
CA THR A 22 -12.75 7.63 6.07
C THR A 22 -12.99 7.01 7.44
N TYR A 23 -12.67 5.73 7.61
CA TYR A 23 -13.08 4.94 8.79
C TYR A 23 -11.91 4.46 9.64
N VAL A 24 -10.66 4.73 9.24
CA VAL A 24 -9.48 4.31 9.99
C VAL A 24 -8.51 5.49 10.02
N PRO A 25 -7.93 5.83 11.19
CA PRO A 25 -7.00 6.96 11.23
C PRO A 25 -5.69 6.65 10.53
N GLY A 26 -5.03 7.69 10.08
CA GLY A 26 -3.67 7.63 9.56
C GLY A 26 -3.58 7.49 8.06
N TRP A 27 -2.37 7.71 7.57
CA TRP A 27 -2.06 7.52 6.15
C TRP A 27 -1.49 6.13 5.96
N HIS A 28 -1.99 5.43 4.95
CA HIS A 28 -1.64 4.05 4.66
C HIS A 28 -1.21 3.91 3.21
N MET A 29 -0.46 2.87 2.91
CA MET A 29 -0.26 2.48 1.53
C MET A 29 -1.55 1.85 1.02
N PRO A 30 -1.84 1.97 -0.29
CA PRO A 30 -3.07 1.37 -0.83
C PRO A 30 -3.05 -0.14 -0.76
N GLY A 31 -4.22 -0.73 -0.67
CA GLY A 31 -4.36 -2.18 -0.60
C GLY A 31 -5.69 -2.60 -0.04
N GLY A 32 -5.84 -3.89 0.12
CA GLY A 32 -7.06 -4.47 0.67
C GLY A 32 -6.97 -5.97 0.68
N GLY A 33 -8.03 -6.62 1.15
CA GLY A 33 -8.07 -8.07 1.25
C GLY A 33 -8.32 -8.72 -0.10
N LEU A 34 -7.77 -9.92 -0.26
CA LEU A 34 -8.07 -10.73 -1.42
C LEU A 34 -9.50 -11.25 -1.32
N GLU A 35 -10.21 -11.20 -2.43
CA GLU A 35 -11.52 -11.79 -2.51
C GLU A 35 -11.41 -13.20 -3.08
N ARG A 36 -12.46 -13.97 -2.85
CA ARG A 36 -12.49 -15.34 -3.34
C ARG A 36 -12.21 -15.36 -4.85
N GLY A 37 -11.28 -16.21 -5.25
CA GLY A 37 -10.95 -16.37 -6.67
C GLY A 37 -9.97 -15.38 -7.21
N GLU A 38 -9.45 -14.46 -6.39
CA GLU A 38 -8.47 -13.49 -6.85
C GLU A 38 -7.05 -13.97 -6.59
N THR A 39 -6.16 -13.70 -7.54
CA THR A 39 -4.73 -13.79 -7.27
C THR A 39 -4.29 -12.52 -6.55
N GLY A 40 -3.10 -12.57 -5.93
CA GLY A 40 -2.55 -11.36 -5.32
C GLY A 40 -2.35 -10.25 -6.33
N SER A 41 -1.87 -10.61 -7.52
CA SER A 41 -1.66 -9.62 -8.57
C SER A 41 -2.97 -8.96 -9.01
N GLN A 42 -4.03 -9.75 -9.16
CA GLN A 42 -5.33 -9.19 -9.52
C GLN A 42 -5.84 -8.23 -8.46
N ALA A 43 -5.73 -8.63 -7.19
CA ALA A 43 -6.16 -7.79 -6.09
C ALA A 43 -5.36 -6.49 -6.05
N LEU A 44 -4.05 -6.60 -6.27
CA LEU A 44 -3.18 -5.43 -6.26
C LEU A 44 -3.61 -4.41 -7.31
N HIS A 45 -3.75 -4.85 -8.55
CA HIS A 45 -4.10 -3.92 -9.64
C HIS A 45 -5.48 -3.31 -9.40
N LYS A 46 -6.42 -4.10 -8.90
CA LYS A 46 -7.76 -3.59 -8.61
C LYS A 46 -7.71 -2.51 -7.52
N GLU A 47 -6.99 -2.79 -6.43
CA GLU A 47 -6.97 -1.87 -5.30
C GLU A 47 -6.29 -0.55 -5.66
N ILE A 48 -5.18 -0.57 -6.37
CA ILE A 48 -4.51 0.69 -6.68
C ILE A 48 -5.33 1.51 -7.67
N ARG A 49 -6.06 0.86 -8.57
CA ARG A 49 -6.94 1.58 -9.47
C ARG A 49 -8.10 2.20 -8.71
N GLU A 50 -8.72 1.45 -7.80
CA GLU A 50 -9.88 1.94 -7.06
C GLU A 50 -9.50 3.04 -6.08
N GLU A 51 -8.36 2.92 -5.41
CA GLU A 51 -8.01 3.87 -4.37
C GLU A 51 -7.26 5.08 -4.88
N GLY A 52 -6.67 5.01 -6.08
CA GLY A 52 -5.85 6.12 -6.54
C GLY A 52 -5.86 6.40 -8.02
N ASN A 53 -6.66 5.69 -8.81
CA ASN A 53 -6.59 5.82 -10.27
C ASN A 53 -5.19 5.53 -10.79
N LEU A 54 -4.52 4.54 -10.18
CA LEU A 54 -3.15 4.21 -10.50
C LEU A 54 -3.10 2.99 -11.42
N PHE A 55 -2.15 3.03 -12.35
CA PHE A 55 -1.87 1.91 -13.24
C PHE A 55 -0.39 1.61 -13.19
N ALA A 56 -0.04 0.32 -13.16
CA ALA A 56 1.36 -0.10 -13.07
C ALA A 56 2.11 0.24 -14.35
N THR A 57 3.31 0.81 -14.21
CA THR A 57 4.22 1.04 -15.33
C THR A 57 5.43 0.13 -15.24
N SER A 58 5.51 -0.69 -14.20
CA SER A 58 6.53 -1.73 -14.07
C SER A 58 5.86 -2.99 -13.58
N THR A 59 6.54 -4.12 -13.72
CA THR A 59 6.04 -5.36 -13.15
C THR A 59 6.08 -5.26 -11.62
N PRO A 60 4.96 -5.50 -10.94
CA PRO A 60 4.99 -5.47 -9.47
C PRO A 60 5.96 -6.52 -8.93
N GLN A 61 6.72 -6.11 -7.93
CA GLN A 61 7.69 -6.98 -7.28
C GLN A 61 7.17 -7.36 -5.90
N LEU A 62 7.01 -8.65 -5.65
CA LEU A 62 6.62 -9.11 -4.31
C LEU A 62 7.85 -8.99 -3.41
N ILE A 63 7.76 -8.14 -2.39
CA ILE A 63 8.88 -7.88 -1.50
C ILE A 63 8.92 -8.90 -0.38
N HIS A 64 7.76 -9.15 0.26
CA HIS A 64 7.76 -9.99 1.46
C HIS A 64 6.31 -10.31 1.82
N VAL A 65 6.13 -11.34 2.62
CA VAL A 65 4.82 -11.67 3.20
C VAL A 65 4.95 -11.52 4.71
N TYR A 66 4.03 -10.75 5.30
CA TYR A 66 4.09 -10.42 6.72
C TYR A 66 2.92 -11.04 7.44
N PHE A 67 3.13 -11.41 8.70
CA PHE A 67 2.07 -11.85 9.58
C PHE A 67 1.42 -10.62 10.22
N ASN A 68 0.12 -10.46 10.01
CA ASN A 68 -0.60 -9.29 10.52
C ASN A 68 -1.43 -9.69 11.72
N ASN A 69 -0.74 -9.93 12.83
CA ASN A 69 -1.39 -10.48 14.01
C ASN A 69 -2.32 -9.48 14.72
N ARG A 70 -2.27 -8.23 14.35
CA ARG A 70 -3.23 -7.27 14.89
C ARG A 70 -4.62 -7.48 14.31
N THR A 71 -4.70 -7.96 13.07
CA THR A 71 -5.98 -8.26 12.45
C THR A 71 -6.52 -9.60 12.95
N SER A 72 -5.69 -10.63 12.88
CA SER A 72 -6.05 -11.93 13.43
C SER A 72 -4.80 -12.79 13.45
N ASP A 73 -4.86 -13.92 14.15
CA ASP A 73 -3.72 -14.83 14.18
C ASP A 73 -3.63 -15.67 12.90
N ARG A 74 -4.40 -15.33 11.88
CA ARG A 74 -4.38 -16.04 10.60
C ARG A 74 -4.22 -15.11 9.40
N ASP A 75 -4.02 -13.83 9.64
CA ASP A 75 -3.95 -12.87 8.55
C ASP A 75 -2.51 -12.63 8.11
N HIS A 76 -2.33 -12.54 6.78
CA HIS A 76 -1.02 -12.23 6.21
C HIS A 76 -1.19 -11.15 5.15
N VAL A 77 -0.15 -10.36 4.96
CA VAL A 77 -0.13 -9.27 3.99
C VAL A 77 1.02 -9.51 3.01
N MET A 78 0.69 -9.54 1.73
CA MET A 78 1.70 -9.54 0.67
C MET A 78 2.03 -8.10 0.33
N PHE A 79 3.29 -7.73 0.47
CA PHE A 79 3.74 -6.37 0.25
C PHE A 79 4.48 -6.29 -1.07
N TYR A 80 3.99 -5.42 -1.97
CA TYR A 80 4.55 -5.25 -3.30
C TYR A 80 5.16 -3.87 -3.46
N ARG A 81 6.10 -3.78 -4.38
CA ARG A 81 6.66 -2.51 -4.83
C ARG A 81 6.50 -2.42 -6.34
N LEU A 82 6.07 -1.25 -6.84
CA LEU A 82 5.94 -1.05 -8.28
C LEU A 82 6.01 0.43 -8.59
N GLU A 83 6.19 0.71 -9.88
CA GLU A 83 6.09 2.06 -10.40
C GLU A 83 4.74 2.22 -11.06
N VAL A 84 4.18 3.43 -10.95
CA VAL A 84 2.81 3.68 -11.40
C VAL A 84 2.71 5.01 -12.11
N THR A 85 1.62 5.14 -12.87
CA THR A 85 1.17 6.42 -13.38
C THR A 85 -0.25 6.65 -12.86
N GLN A 86 -0.59 7.91 -12.61
CA GLN A 86 -1.93 8.27 -12.16
C GLN A 86 -2.65 8.94 -13.32
N THR A 87 -3.78 8.37 -13.72
CA THR A 87 -4.49 8.92 -14.89
C THR A 87 -5.19 10.22 -14.56
N GLU A 88 -5.66 10.36 -13.32
CA GLU A 88 -6.25 11.61 -12.85
C GLU A 88 -6.24 11.59 -11.33
N ALA A 89 -6.25 12.75 -10.71
CA ALA A 89 -6.25 12.84 -9.26
C ALA A 89 -7.46 12.11 -8.70
N LYS A 90 -7.28 11.45 -7.58
CA LYS A 90 -8.37 10.72 -6.95
C LYS A 90 -9.30 11.69 -6.24
N VAL A 91 -10.56 11.67 -6.61
CA VAL A 91 -11.59 12.47 -5.94
C VAL A 91 -12.00 11.73 -4.67
N PRO A 92 -12.09 12.41 -3.52
CA PRO A 92 -12.53 11.73 -2.30
C PRO A 92 -13.88 11.03 -2.49
N ASP A 93 -14.03 9.89 -1.84
CA ASP A 93 -15.28 9.12 -1.91
C ASP A 93 -15.61 8.57 -0.54
N ARG A 94 -16.51 7.57 -0.49
CA ARG A 94 -16.96 7.03 0.79
C ARG A 94 -15.85 6.33 1.56
N GLU A 95 -14.86 5.79 0.85
CA GLU A 95 -13.79 5.03 1.49
C GLU A 95 -12.52 5.84 1.66
N ILE A 96 -12.18 6.66 0.68
CA ILE A 96 -10.92 7.42 0.65
C ILE A 96 -11.22 8.88 0.84
N SER A 97 -10.78 9.44 1.97
CA SER A 97 -11.03 10.85 2.26
C SER A 97 -9.96 11.75 1.65
N GLU A 98 -8.75 11.23 1.45
CA GLU A 98 -7.62 12.03 0.98
C GLU A 98 -6.58 11.08 0.42
N SER A 99 -5.83 11.52 -0.59
CA SER A 99 -4.76 10.72 -1.16
C SER A 99 -3.74 11.62 -1.83
N GLY A 100 -2.55 11.07 -2.07
CA GLY A 100 -1.51 11.79 -2.79
C GLY A 100 -0.17 11.10 -2.71
N PHE A 101 0.79 11.73 -3.39
CA PHE A 101 2.17 11.23 -3.40
C PHE A 101 3.01 12.04 -2.44
N UNK A 102 3.72 11.41 -1.54
CA UNK A 102 4.35 11.97 -0.72
C UNK A 102 5.66 11.72 -0.90
N PRO A 103 6.66 12.60 -0.69
CA PRO A 103 8.08 12.25 -0.75
C PRO A 103 8.51 11.43 0.47
N LEU A 104 9.47 10.54 0.26
CA LEU A 104 9.87 9.63 1.35
C LEU A 104 10.49 10.35 2.52
N ASP A 105 11.13 11.48 2.29
CA ASP A 105 11.75 12.23 3.38
C ASP A 105 10.84 13.28 3.99
N ALA A 106 9.59 13.31 3.58
CA ALA A 106 8.60 14.26 4.13
C ALA A 106 7.21 13.61 4.11
N LEU A 107 7.10 12.44 4.71
CA LEU A 107 5.81 11.76 4.78
C LEU A 107 4.84 12.59 5.63
N PRO A 108 3.56 12.55 5.32
CA PRO A 108 2.60 13.37 6.08
C PRO A 108 2.51 12.95 7.54
N ASP A 109 2.18 13.92 8.39
CA ASP A 109 1.91 13.62 9.79
C ASP A 109 0.78 12.59 9.85
N GLY A 110 0.93 11.61 10.72
CA GLY A 110 -0.07 10.58 10.85
C GLY A 110 0.12 9.38 9.92
N THR A 111 1.26 9.32 9.24
CA THR A 111 1.59 8.11 8.49
C THR A 111 1.74 6.97 9.50
N THR A 112 1.08 5.85 9.24
CA THR A 112 1.03 4.77 10.22
C THR A 112 2.41 4.19 10.48
N PRO A 113 2.63 3.67 11.71
CA PRO A 113 3.91 3.02 11.99
C PRO A 113 4.24 1.87 11.03
N ALA A 114 3.24 1.07 10.65
CA ALA A 114 3.49 -0.02 9.73
C ALA A 114 3.98 0.51 8.37
N THR A 115 3.35 1.57 7.87
CA THR A 115 3.78 2.18 6.61
C THR A 115 5.22 2.68 6.73
N CYS A 116 5.54 3.36 7.83
CA CYS A 116 6.90 3.86 8.04
C CYS A 116 7.92 2.71 8.08
N ARG A 117 7.57 1.62 8.77
CA ARG A 117 8.47 0.47 8.85
C ARG A 117 8.72 -0.14 7.48
N ARG A 118 7.65 -0.32 6.70
CA ARG A 118 7.80 -0.94 5.37
C ARG A 118 8.67 -0.08 4.46
N LEU A 119 8.48 1.23 4.51
CA LEU A 119 9.28 2.11 3.66
C LEU A 119 10.74 2.15 4.11
N ALA A 120 11.00 2.06 5.42
CA ALA A 120 12.39 1.96 5.91
C ALA A 120 13.05 0.66 5.45
N GLU A 121 12.29 -0.43 5.43
CA GLU A 121 12.81 -1.71 4.92
C GLU A 121 13.16 -1.61 3.44
N LEU A 122 12.29 -0.99 2.65
CA LEU A 122 12.56 -0.82 1.22
C LEU A 122 13.80 0.02 0.98
N ALA A 123 14.03 1.02 1.83
CA ALA A 123 15.20 1.89 1.70
C ALA A 123 16.48 1.21 2.21
N GLY A 124 16.38 0.01 2.74
CA GLY A 124 17.54 -0.70 3.26
C GLY A 124 18.03 -0.23 4.61
N LYS A 125 17.22 0.57 5.31
CA LYS A 125 17.62 1.11 6.61
C LYS A 125 17.52 0.09 7.73
N VAL A 126 16.57 -0.85 7.61
CA VAL A 126 16.39 -1.91 8.58
C VAL A 126 16.07 -3.20 7.82
N PRO A 127 16.36 -4.37 8.41
CA PRO A 127 16.02 -5.63 7.75
C PRO A 127 14.50 -5.86 7.81
N PRO A 128 13.95 -6.65 6.88
CA PRO A 128 12.52 -6.94 6.91
C PRO A 128 12.10 -7.66 8.18
N ASP A 129 10.93 -7.30 8.70
CA ASP A 129 10.34 -7.96 9.85
C ASP A 129 9.48 -9.12 9.37
N ASP A 130 9.10 -10.00 10.28
CA ASP A 130 8.08 -11.01 10.01
C ASP A 130 6.67 -10.45 10.21
N TYR A 131 6.54 -9.42 11.01
CA TYR A 131 5.26 -8.86 11.41
C TYR A 131 4.95 -7.57 10.66
N TRP A 132 3.70 -7.43 10.30
CA TRP A 132 3.26 -6.22 9.61
C TRP A 132 3.32 -5.01 10.53
#